data_1b6fff46b89d74b319cf664c2ee0d14f
#
_entry.id   1b6fff46b89d74b319cf664c2ee0d14f
#
_cell.length_a   1.000
_cell.length_b   1.000
_cell.length_c   1.000
_cell.angle_alpha   90.00
_cell.angle_beta   90.00
_cell.angle_gamma   90.00
#
_symmetry.space_group_name_H-M   'P 1'
#
loop_
_entity.id
_entity.type
_entity.pdbx_description
1 polymer ?
#
loop_
_entity_poly.entity_id
_entity_poly.type
_entity_poly.pdbx_seq_one_letter_code
_entity_poly.pdbx_strand_id
1 'polypeptide(L)'
;FKKGMILVDGHGNFGSIEGDGAAAMRYTEARLAKLTQEVFLADLDKGVVDFAPNFDETEKEPEVLPVRIPNLLVNGAEGIAVGMATSIPTHNLGEVIDAVKAYMKNSEITTKQLMKHIKGPDFPTGGIVVNKDDLLNIYETGAGKIKIRGKVEVEELKGGKKRLVISEIPYTMIGAGIGKFLNDVASLVESKKTNDITD
;
A
#
# COMPACT_ATOMS: atom_id res chain seq x y z
N PHE A 1 1.17 2.76 7.31
CA PHE A 1 1.06 3.72 6.18
C PHE A 1 1.20 3.07 4.80
N LYS A 2 1.65 1.82 4.73
CA LYS A 2 1.93 1.11 3.48
C LYS A 2 0.87 0.06 3.11
N LYS A 3 -0.10 -0.21 3.95
CA LYS A 3 -1.09 -1.27 3.76
C LYS A 3 -2.50 -0.71 3.61
N GLY A 4 -3.30 -1.35 2.76
CA GLY A 4 -4.69 -0.97 2.54
C GLY A 4 -5.60 -1.37 3.71
N MET A 5 -5.28 -2.47 4.40
CA MET A 5 -6.02 -2.99 5.55
C MET A 5 -5.11 -3.15 6.75
N ILE A 6 -5.55 -2.64 7.89
CA ILE A 6 -4.83 -2.76 9.17
C ILE A 6 -5.15 -4.12 9.79
N LEU A 7 -4.12 -4.94 10.00
CA LEU A 7 -4.23 -6.26 10.60
C LEU A 7 -3.90 -6.28 12.09
N VAL A 8 -3.12 -5.32 12.54
CA VAL A 8 -2.75 -5.12 13.94
C VAL A 8 -3.19 -3.74 14.37
N ASP A 9 -4.01 -3.68 15.41
CA ASP A 9 -4.46 -2.43 16.02
C ASP A 9 -3.42 -2.01 17.08
N GLY A 10 -2.81 -0.85 16.86
CA GLY A 10 -1.76 -0.31 17.73
C GLY A 10 -2.28 0.84 18.57
N HIS A 11 -1.81 0.92 19.82
CA HIS A 11 -2.05 2.05 20.72
C HIS A 11 -0.72 2.68 21.13
N GLY A 12 -0.60 3.99 20.93
CA GLY A 12 0.64 4.74 21.16
C GLY A 12 1.29 5.19 19.84
N ASN A 13 2.56 5.61 19.92
CA ASN A 13 3.32 6.11 18.78
C ASN A 13 4.02 4.96 18.04
N PHE A 14 3.54 4.65 16.84
CA PHE A 14 4.11 3.66 15.90
C PHE A 14 4.88 4.31 14.74
N GLY A 15 5.23 5.58 14.86
CA GLY A 15 5.89 6.36 13.82
C GLY A 15 4.92 7.27 13.05
N SER A 16 5.45 8.03 12.10
CA SER A 16 4.67 8.93 11.24
C SER A 16 4.91 8.66 9.76
N ILE A 17 4.03 9.19 8.91
CA ILE A 17 4.18 9.14 7.46
C ILE A 17 5.41 9.94 6.99
N GLU A 18 5.87 10.90 7.78
CA GLU A 18 7.05 11.72 7.51
C GLU A 18 8.37 11.00 7.84
N GLY A 19 8.29 9.82 8.47
CA GLY A 19 9.45 8.99 8.77
C GLY A 19 9.96 9.08 10.20
N ASP A 20 9.20 9.69 11.12
CA ASP A 20 9.54 9.63 12.54
C ASP A 20 9.52 8.19 13.04
N GLY A 21 10.46 7.85 13.89
CA GLY A 21 10.55 6.54 14.50
C GLY A 21 9.40 6.25 15.46
N ALA A 22 9.09 4.98 15.65
CA ALA A 22 8.17 4.55 16.69
C ALA A 22 8.76 4.81 18.08
N ALA A 23 7.91 4.99 19.07
CA ALA A 23 8.30 4.99 20.47
C ALA A 23 8.91 3.63 20.88
N ALA A 24 9.65 3.59 21.98
CA ALA A 24 10.11 2.32 22.55
C ALA A 24 8.91 1.41 22.87
N MET A 25 9.04 0.11 22.60
CA MET A 25 7.93 -0.85 22.72
C MET A 25 7.25 -0.88 24.09
N ARG A 26 7.94 -0.48 25.16
CA ARG A 26 7.37 -0.38 26.51
C ARG A 26 6.29 0.70 26.67
N TYR A 27 6.17 1.60 25.68
CA TYR A 27 5.16 2.67 25.66
C TYR A 27 4.02 2.40 24.68
N THR A 28 4.02 1.27 24.00
CA THR A 28 3.02 0.94 22.99
C THR A 28 2.33 -0.37 23.31
N GLU A 29 1.10 -0.50 22.85
CA GLU A 29 0.32 -1.72 22.93
C GLU A 29 -0.06 -2.16 21.52
N ALA A 30 -0.19 -3.46 21.30
CA ALA A 30 -0.63 -4.00 20.02
C ALA A 30 -1.58 -5.17 20.26
N ARG A 31 -2.63 -5.25 19.44
CA ARG A 31 -3.57 -6.37 19.43
C ARG A 31 -4.00 -6.68 18.00
N LEU A 32 -4.48 -7.88 17.78
CA LEU A 32 -5.06 -8.25 16.50
C LEU A 32 -6.33 -7.44 16.23
N ALA A 33 -6.42 -6.86 15.04
CA ALA A 33 -7.66 -6.24 14.60
C ALA A 33 -8.78 -7.30 14.47
N LYS A 34 -10.03 -6.92 14.68
CA LYS A 34 -11.18 -7.82 14.54
C LYS A 34 -11.22 -8.51 13.18
N LEU A 35 -10.92 -7.76 12.13
CA LEU A 35 -10.82 -8.29 10.77
C LEU A 35 -9.80 -9.44 10.66
N THR A 36 -8.65 -9.31 11.32
CA THR A 36 -7.61 -10.36 11.31
C THR A 36 -8.14 -11.64 11.94
N GLN A 37 -8.85 -11.54 13.05
CA GLN A 37 -9.41 -12.71 13.72
C GLN A 37 -10.47 -13.39 12.84
N GLU A 38 -11.35 -12.63 12.19
CA GLU A 38 -12.50 -13.16 11.43
C GLU A 38 -12.12 -13.63 10.02
N VAL A 39 -11.11 -13.05 9.40
CA VAL A 39 -10.77 -13.28 7.99
C VAL A 39 -9.48 -14.09 7.82
N PHE A 40 -8.53 -13.93 8.71
CA PHE A 40 -7.21 -14.56 8.61
C PHE A 40 -7.07 -15.80 9.51
N LEU A 41 -7.70 -15.80 10.69
CA LEU A 41 -7.48 -16.83 11.71
C LEU A 41 -8.69 -17.73 11.97
N ALA A 42 -9.88 -17.36 11.50
CA ALA A 42 -11.12 -18.05 11.84
C ALA A 42 -11.20 -19.52 11.40
N ASP A 43 -10.38 -19.93 10.45
CA ASP A 43 -10.34 -21.31 9.95
C ASP A 43 -9.03 -22.04 10.34
N LEU A 44 -8.23 -21.48 11.23
CA LEU A 44 -6.91 -22.02 11.60
C LEU A 44 -7.00 -23.44 12.20
N ASP A 45 -8.03 -23.70 13.02
CA ASP A 45 -8.24 -24.99 13.69
C ASP A 45 -9.04 -25.99 12.86
N LYS A 46 -9.35 -25.67 11.61
CA LYS A 46 -10.24 -26.50 10.76
C LYS A 46 -9.51 -27.45 9.81
N GLY A 47 -8.19 -27.58 9.94
CA GLY A 47 -7.39 -28.48 9.11
C GLY A 47 -7.32 -28.06 7.63
N VAL A 48 -7.46 -26.78 7.33
CA VAL A 48 -7.42 -26.25 5.96
C VAL A 48 -6.03 -25.82 5.51
N VAL A 49 -5.06 -25.80 6.43
CA VAL A 49 -3.65 -25.48 6.17
C VAL A 49 -2.74 -26.47 6.89
N ASP A 50 -1.55 -26.65 6.36
CA ASP A 50 -0.53 -27.51 6.97
C ASP A 50 0.20 -26.75 8.09
N PHE A 51 0.69 -27.51 9.07
CA PHE A 51 1.43 -27.03 10.21
C PHE A 51 2.82 -27.65 10.24
N ALA A 52 3.83 -26.84 10.48
CA ALA A 52 5.20 -27.25 10.69
C ALA A 52 5.64 -26.96 12.15
N PRO A 53 6.66 -27.67 12.68
CA PRO A 53 7.27 -27.28 13.93
C PRO A 53 7.86 -25.87 13.84
N ASN A 54 7.77 -25.11 14.95
CA ASN A 54 8.49 -23.83 15.08
C ASN A 54 10.01 -24.07 15.22
N PHE A 55 10.81 -23.01 15.36
CA PHE A 55 12.27 -23.08 15.35
C PHE A 55 12.86 -24.04 16.41
N ASP A 56 12.31 -24.08 17.60
CA ASP A 56 12.77 -24.94 18.71
C ASP A 56 11.95 -26.25 18.87
N GLU A 57 11.04 -26.51 17.93
CA GLU A 57 10.18 -27.71 17.90
C GLU A 57 9.26 -27.88 19.12
N THR A 58 9.07 -26.82 19.91
CA THR A 58 8.21 -26.85 21.10
C THR A 58 6.74 -26.70 20.75
N GLU A 59 6.43 -26.02 19.63
CA GLU A 59 5.08 -25.73 19.18
C GLU A 59 4.95 -25.96 17.68
N LYS A 60 3.72 -25.94 17.16
CA LYS A 60 3.44 -25.98 15.74
C LYS A 60 2.90 -24.66 15.27
N GLU A 61 3.34 -24.22 14.10
CA GLU A 61 2.86 -23.01 13.43
C GLU A 61 2.31 -23.34 12.03
N PRO A 62 1.31 -22.60 11.54
CA PRO A 62 0.79 -22.80 10.19
C PRO A 62 1.83 -22.37 9.16
N GLU A 63 2.02 -23.15 8.11
CA GLU A 63 2.91 -22.79 7.00
C GLU A 63 2.39 -21.57 6.25
N VAL A 64 1.06 -21.44 6.13
CA VAL A 64 0.36 -20.28 5.58
C VAL A 64 -0.91 -20.01 6.38
N LEU A 65 -1.36 -18.77 6.43
CA LEU A 65 -2.62 -18.43 7.09
C LEU A 65 -3.83 -18.78 6.18
N PRO A 66 -4.94 -19.28 6.74
CA PRO A 66 -6.15 -19.64 6.00
C PRO A 66 -6.99 -18.41 5.65
N VAL A 67 -6.44 -17.51 4.86
CA VAL A 67 -7.06 -16.22 4.55
C VAL A 67 -8.26 -16.37 3.61
N ARG A 68 -9.39 -15.77 3.98
CA ARG A 68 -10.64 -15.84 3.21
C ARG A 68 -10.77 -14.86 2.05
N ILE A 69 -9.79 -13.97 1.89
CA ILE A 69 -9.76 -12.95 0.82
C ILE A 69 -8.41 -12.97 0.12
N PRO A 70 -8.30 -12.47 -1.12
CA PRO A 70 -7.01 -12.33 -1.81
C PRO A 70 -6.13 -11.23 -1.18
N ASN A 71 -5.58 -11.50 0.01
CA ASN A 71 -4.78 -10.54 0.78
C ASN A 71 -3.56 -10.03 0.00
N LEU A 72 -2.97 -10.87 -0.86
CA LEU A 72 -1.86 -10.47 -1.70
C LEU A 72 -2.18 -9.26 -2.59
N LEU A 73 -3.41 -9.19 -3.10
CA LEU A 73 -3.87 -8.05 -3.88
C LEU A 73 -4.26 -6.86 -2.98
N VAL A 74 -4.96 -7.12 -1.88
CA VAL A 74 -5.47 -6.04 -1.01
C VAL A 74 -4.33 -5.30 -0.32
N ASN A 75 -3.40 -6.02 0.32
CA ASN A 75 -2.30 -5.43 1.08
C ASN A 75 -0.97 -5.39 0.34
N GLY A 76 -0.92 -5.98 -0.87
CA GLY A 76 0.34 -6.10 -1.61
C GLY A 76 1.39 -6.94 -0.87
N ALA A 77 2.58 -6.98 -1.44
CA ALA A 77 3.73 -7.63 -0.83
C ALA A 77 5.02 -6.96 -1.30
N GLU A 78 5.98 -6.83 -0.40
CA GLU A 78 7.33 -6.39 -0.69
C GLU A 78 8.32 -7.38 -0.08
N GLY A 79 9.33 -7.76 -0.84
CA GLY A 79 10.36 -8.66 -0.36
C GLY A 79 11.61 -8.59 -1.22
N ILE A 80 12.75 -8.79 -0.58
CA ILE A 80 14.06 -8.82 -1.23
C ILE A 80 14.70 -10.16 -0.94
N ALA A 81 15.01 -10.92 -1.99
CA ALA A 81 15.72 -12.17 -1.92
C ALA A 81 17.01 -12.10 -2.75
N VAL A 82 17.85 -13.14 -2.66
CA VAL A 82 19.02 -13.24 -3.52
C VAL A 82 18.58 -13.49 -4.96
N GLY A 83 18.95 -12.57 -5.85
CA GLY A 83 18.65 -12.68 -7.28
C GLY A 83 17.25 -12.25 -7.72
N MET A 84 16.34 -11.92 -6.77
CA MET A 84 14.99 -11.42 -7.10
C MET A 84 14.41 -10.52 -6.03
N ALA A 85 13.45 -9.69 -6.42
CA ALA A 85 12.67 -8.89 -5.51
C ALA A 85 11.20 -8.88 -5.93
N THR A 86 10.30 -8.72 -4.95
CA THR A 86 8.85 -8.58 -5.16
C THR A 86 8.41 -7.22 -4.69
N SER A 87 7.59 -6.55 -5.48
CA SER A 87 6.94 -5.29 -5.11
C SER A 87 5.53 -5.25 -5.71
N ILE A 88 4.59 -5.87 -4.99
CA ILE A 88 3.19 -5.94 -5.39
C ILE A 88 2.45 -4.80 -4.69
N PRO A 89 1.78 -3.89 -5.43
CA PRO A 89 1.04 -2.79 -4.85
C PRO A 89 -0.26 -3.24 -4.18
N THR A 90 -0.80 -2.40 -3.33
CA THR A 90 -2.13 -2.55 -2.75
C THR A 90 -3.23 -2.30 -3.78
N HIS A 91 -4.42 -2.90 -3.57
CA HIS A 91 -5.60 -2.74 -4.41
C HIS A 91 -6.84 -2.47 -3.55
N ASN A 92 -7.85 -1.89 -4.16
CA ASN A 92 -9.12 -1.59 -3.49
C ASN A 92 -9.87 -2.88 -3.13
N LEU A 93 -10.26 -3.02 -1.87
CA LEU A 93 -10.95 -4.22 -1.37
C LEU A 93 -12.26 -4.48 -2.10
N GLY A 94 -13.06 -3.44 -2.37
CA GLY A 94 -14.33 -3.58 -3.08
C GLY A 94 -14.13 -4.09 -4.50
N GLU A 95 -13.18 -3.52 -5.24
CA GLU A 95 -12.80 -3.96 -6.58
C GLU A 95 -12.30 -5.41 -6.59
N VAL A 96 -11.48 -5.80 -5.60
CA VAL A 96 -10.99 -7.18 -5.47
C VAL A 96 -12.15 -8.16 -5.21
N ILE A 97 -13.09 -7.81 -4.33
CA ILE A 97 -14.28 -8.65 -4.07
C ILE A 97 -15.15 -8.79 -5.32
N ASP A 98 -15.34 -7.73 -6.09
CA ASP A 98 -16.11 -7.80 -7.33
C ASP A 98 -15.42 -8.66 -8.39
N ALA A 99 -14.09 -8.62 -8.46
CA ALA A 99 -13.31 -9.52 -9.30
C ALA A 99 -13.44 -10.99 -8.86
N VAL A 100 -13.42 -11.27 -7.54
CA VAL A 100 -13.66 -12.62 -7.00
C VAL A 100 -15.05 -13.13 -7.39
N LYS A 101 -16.10 -12.30 -7.25
CA LYS A 101 -17.45 -12.66 -7.68
C LYS A 101 -17.54 -12.96 -9.17
N ALA A 102 -16.82 -12.20 -9.99
CA ALA A 102 -16.76 -12.44 -11.44
C ALA A 102 -16.04 -13.76 -11.77
N TYR A 103 -14.92 -14.04 -11.09
CA TYR A 103 -14.17 -15.28 -11.22
C TYR A 103 -15.01 -16.50 -10.80
N MET A 104 -15.76 -16.41 -9.70
CA MET A 104 -16.66 -17.47 -9.24
C MET A 104 -17.76 -17.81 -10.26
N LYS A 105 -18.20 -16.84 -11.05
CA LYS A 105 -19.20 -17.07 -12.11
C LYS A 105 -18.60 -17.65 -13.39
N ASN A 106 -17.34 -17.38 -13.65
CA ASN A 106 -16.59 -17.86 -14.81
C ASN A 106 -15.11 -17.97 -14.46
N SER A 107 -14.65 -19.20 -14.19
CA SER A 107 -13.25 -19.49 -13.85
C SER A 107 -12.27 -19.26 -15.02
N GLU A 108 -12.77 -19.22 -16.25
CA GLU A 108 -11.99 -18.96 -17.47
C GLU A 108 -11.88 -17.45 -17.81
N ILE A 109 -12.28 -16.59 -16.87
CA ILE A 109 -12.22 -15.15 -17.07
C ILE A 109 -10.76 -14.70 -17.27
N THR A 110 -10.51 -13.86 -18.29
CA THR A 110 -9.16 -13.38 -18.62
C THR A 110 -8.75 -12.21 -17.73
N THR A 111 -7.43 -11.96 -17.63
CA THR A 111 -6.87 -10.79 -16.91
C THR A 111 -7.53 -9.48 -17.38
N LYS A 112 -7.65 -9.30 -18.69
CA LYS A 112 -8.32 -8.12 -19.28
C LYS A 112 -9.78 -7.97 -18.84
N GLN A 113 -10.48 -9.07 -18.64
CA GLN A 113 -11.86 -9.05 -18.14
C GLN A 113 -11.91 -8.76 -16.63
N LEU A 114 -10.99 -9.32 -15.84
CA LEU A 114 -10.85 -9.00 -14.40
C LEU A 114 -10.52 -7.53 -14.17
N MET A 115 -9.75 -6.90 -15.05
CA MET A 115 -9.45 -5.47 -15.00
C MET A 115 -10.64 -4.54 -15.24
N LYS A 116 -11.80 -5.07 -15.63
CA LYS A 116 -13.07 -4.30 -15.60
C LYS A 116 -13.54 -4.05 -14.16
N HIS A 117 -13.13 -4.91 -13.22
CA HIS A 117 -13.43 -4.83 -11.81
C HIS A 117 -12.26 -4.20 -11.03
N ILE A 118 -11.03 -4.69 -11.24
CA ILE A 118 -9.81 -4.12 -10.66
C ILE A 118 -9.16 -3.22 -11.69
N LYS A 119 -9.33 -1.91 -11.55
CA LYS A 119 -8.86 -0.92 -12.53
C LYS A 119 -7.36 -0.67 -12.46
N GLY A 120 -6.74 -1.00 -11.35
CA GLY A 120 -5.32 -0.81 -11.10
C GLY A 120 -5.00 -0.78 -9.60
N PRO A 121 -3.76 -0.46 -9.25
CA PRO A 121 -3.36 -0.27 -7.86
C PRO A 121 -4.15 0.84 -7.18
N ASP A 122 -4.38 0.67 -5.87
CA ASP A 122 -4.98 1.64 -4.98
C ASP A 122 -4.04 1.81 -3.77
N PHE A 123 -3.28 2.90 -3.78
CA PHE A 123 -2.27 3.14 -2.74
C PHE A 123 -2.89 3.84 -1.53
N PRO A 124 -2.46 3.53 -0.30
CA PRO A 124 -2.95 4.18 0.91
C PRO A 124 -2.73 5.70 0.92
N THR A 125 -1.71 6.19 0.21
CA THR A 125 -1.40 7.61 0.05
C THR A 125 -2.14 8.29 -1.09
N GLY A 126 -2.93 7.54 -1.87
CA GLY A 126 -3.57 8.03 -3.09
C GLY A 126 -2.59 8.21 -4.24
N GLY A 127 -2.83 9.23 -5.05
CA GLY A 127 -2.04 9.53 -6.24
C GLY A 127 -2.70 9.05 -7.53
N ILE A 128 -2.11 9.42 -8.65
CA ILE A 128 -2.63 9.15 -9.99
C ILE A 128 -1.65 8.27 -10.74
N VAL A 129 -2.09 7.09 -11.18
CA VAL A 129 -1.31 6.24 -12.09
C VAL A 129 -1.34 6.86 -13.49
N VAL A 130 -0.18 7.29 -14.00
CA VAL A 130 -0.08 8.00 -15.27
C VAL A 130 0.16 7.09 -16.47
N ASN A 131 0.64 5.87 -16.26
CA ASN A 131 0.88 4.88 -17.33
C ASN A 131 -0.11 3.71 -17.25
N LYS A 132 -1.41 4.01 -17.17
CA LYS A 132 -2.48 3.01 -17.06
C LYS A 132 -2.50 1.98 -18.19
N ASP A 133 -2.04 2.37 -19.38
CA ASP A 133 -2.05 1.51 -20.56
C ASP A 133 -1.05 0.34 -20.44
N ASP A 134 -0.04 0.48 -19.57
CA ASP A 134 0.94 -0.57 -19.30
C ASP A 134 0.41 -1.63 -18.30
N LEU A 135 -0.67 -1.32 -17.56
CA LEU A 135 -1.13 -2.17 -16.45
C LEU A 135 -1.53 -3.58 -16.88
N LEU A 136 -2.16 -3.75 -18.06
CA LEU A 136 -2.53 -5.08 -18.54
C LEU A 136 -1.29 -5.96 -18.72
N ASN A 137 -0.26 -5.43 -19.38
CA ASN A 137 0.98 -6.16 -19.57
C ASN A 137 1.69 -6.47 -18.22
N ILE A 138 1.66 -5.53 -17.26
CA ILE A 138 2.23 -5.73 -15.92
C ILE A 138 1.51 -6.86 -15.18
N TYR A 139 0.18 -6.90 -15.23
CA TYR A 139 -0.59 -7.96 -14.58
C TYR A 139 -0.43 -9.33 -15.25
N GLU A 140 -0.24 -9.37 -16.57
CA GLU A 140 -0.05 -10.63 -17.30
C GLU A 140 1.37 -11.19 -17.15
N THR A 141 2.38 -10.33 -17.10
CA THR A 141 3.79 -10.75 -17.03
C THR A 141 4.36 -10.78 -15.63
N GLY A 142 3.71 -10.09 -14.67
CA GLY A 142 4.24 -9.89 -13.32
C GLY A 142 5.46 -8.96 -13.25
N ALA A 143 5.79 -8.24 -14.34
CA ALA A 143 6.94 -7.36 -14.40
C ALA A 143 6.58 -6.02 -15.07
N GLY A 144 7.17 -4.93 -14.58
CA GLY A 144 6.96 -3.59 -15.15
C GLY A 144 7.17 -2.48 -14.13
N LYS A 145 6.85 -1.26 -14.55
CA LYS A 145 6.98 -0.06 -13.72
C LYS A 145 5.67 0.70 -13.71
N ILE A 146 5.18 1.02 -12.52
CA ILE A 146 4.00 1.86 -12.32
C ILE A 146 4.50 3.27 -12.00
N LYS A 147 4.05 4.26 -12.76
CA LYS A 147 4.37 5.68 -12.55
C LYS A 147 3.23 6.35 -11.82
N ILE A 148 3.52 6.97 -10.68
CA ILE A 148 2.54 7.62 -9.83
C ILE A 148 2.86 9.11 -9.75
N ARG A 149 1.84 9.93 -9.89
CA ARG A 149 1.91 11.38 -9.68
C ARG A 149 1.06 11.76 -8.48
N GLY A 150 1.56 12.66 -7.63
CA GLY A 150 0.78 13.26 -6.55
C GLY A 150 -0.36 14.11 -7.09
N LYS A 151 -1.38 14.31 -6.27
CA LYS A 151 -2.50 15.19 -6.58
C LYS A 151 -2.19 16.58 -6.02
N VAL A 152 -2.16 17.57 -6.90
CA VAL A 152 -1.84 18.96 -6.57
C VAL A 152 -3.01 19.85 -7.01
N GLU A 153 -3.45 20.70 -6.10
CA GLU A 153 -4.51 21.68 -6.34
C GLU A 153 -3.97 23.10 -6.09
N VAL A 154 -4.49 24.05 -6.83
CA VAL A 154 -4.14 25.48 -6.66
C VAL A 154 -5.32 26.14 -5.97
N GLU A 155 -5.08 26.66 -4.77
CA GLU A 155 -6.06 27.46 -4.04
C GLU A 155 -5.77 28.94 -4.19
N GLU A 156 -6.80 29.72 -4.46
CA GLU A 156 -6.69 31.20 -4.48
C GLU A 156 -6.90 31.75 -3.07
N LEU A 157 -5.98 32.59 -2.64
CA LEU A 157 -6.03 33.26 -1.35
C LEU A 157 -6.36 34.74 -1.53
N LYS A 158 -6.74 35.42 -0.42
CA LYS A 158 -7.00 36.83 -0.41
C LYS A 158 -5.74 37.62 -0.86
N GLY A 159 -5.93 38.70 -1.65
CA GLY A 159 -4.85 39.53 -2.12
C GLY A 159 -4.12 39.01 -3.37
N GLY A 160 -4.72 38.11 -4.15
CA GLY A 160 -4.15 37.55 -5.37
C GLY A 160 -3.04 36.53 -5.17
N LYS A 161 -2.79 36.11 -3.93
CA LYS A 161 -1.87 35.03 -3.62
C LYS A 161 -2.47 33.69 -3.97
N LYS A 162 -1.63 32.72 -4.28
CA LYS A 162 -2.03 31.32 -4.55
C LYS A 162 -1.28 30.38 -3.60
N ARG A 163 -1.93 29.27 -3.27
CA ARG A 163 -1.32 28.20 -2.50
C ARG A 163 -1.40 26.90 -3.29
N LEU A 164 -0.29 26.17 -3.35
CA LEU A 164 -0.25 24.81 -3.88
C LEU A 164 -0.55 23.85 -2.74
N VAL A 165 -1.60 23.07 -2.88
CA VAL A 165 -1.99 22.04 -1.91
C VAL A 165 -1.74 20.67 -2.51
N ILE A 166 -0.85 19.91 -1.90
CA ILE A 166 -0.58 18.52 -2.27
C ILE A 166 -1.41 17.64 -1.34
N SER A 167 -2.54 17.14 -1.84
CA SER A 167 -3.49 16.34 -1.06
C SER A 167 -3.17 14.85 -1.07
N GLU A 168 -2.46 14.38 -2.09
CA GLU A 168 -2.04 13.00 -2.23
C GLU A 168 -0.59 12.94 -2.73
N ILE A 169 0.20 12.04 -2.18
CA ILE A 169 1.62 11.88 -2.53
C ILE A 169 1.88 10.51 -3.16
N PRO A 170 2.88 10.36 -4.04
CA PRO A 170 3.31 9.07 -4.50
C PRO A 170 3.72 8.17 -3.32
N TYR A 171 3.32 6.91 -3.37
CA TYR A 171 3.60 5.90 -2.35
C TYR A 171 5.10 5.81 -1.98
N THR A 172 5.99 6.02 -2.94
CA THR A 172 7.45 5.99 -2.75
C THR A 172 8.01 7.17 -1.96
N MET A 173 7.20 8.21 -1.72
CA MET A 173 7.60 9.39 -0.94
C MET A 173 7.37 9.27 0.56
N ILE A 174 6.73 8.19 1.03
CA ILE A 174 6.53 7.93 2.46
C ILE A 174 7.88 7.91 3.18
N GLY A 175 7.93 8.52 4.35
CA GLY A 175 9.13 8.61 5.18
C GLY A 175 10.05 9.74 4.73
N ALA A 176 11.35 9.48 4.66
CA ALA A 176 12.38 10.48 4.33
C ALA A 176 12.16 11.19 2.99
N GLY A 177 11.34 10.64 2.09
CA GLY A 177 11.01 11.25 0.80
C GLY A 177 10.24 12.56 0.91
N ILE A 178 9.39 12.72 1.92
CA ILE A 178 8.64 13.97 2.17
C ILE A 178 9.62 15.08 2.57
N GLY A 179 10.48 14.83 3.55
CA GLY A 179 11.48 15.80 4.00
C GLY A 179 12.45 16.20 2.88
N LYS A 180 12.89 15.21 2.09
CA LYS A 180 13.73 15.50 0.91
C LYS A 180 13.01 16.38 -0.10
N PHE A 181 11.77 16.10 -0.42
CA PHE A 181 10.98 16.92 -1.36
C PHE A 181 10.84 18.36 -0.88
N LEU A 182 10.54 18.58 0.40
CA LEU A 182 10.44 19.93 0.97
C LEU A 182 11.79 20.66 0.90
N ASN A 183 12.89 20.00 1.22
CA ASN A 183 14.23 20.57 1.08
C ASN A 183 14.58 20.89 -0.38
N ASP A 184 14.20 20.04 -1.33
CA ASP A 184 14.42 20.28 -2.76
C ASP A 184 13.64 21.53 -3.23
N VAL A 185 12.40 21.73 -2.76
CA VAL A 185 11.59 22.93 -3.04
C VAL A 185 12.24 24.16 -2.43
N ALA A 186 12.64 24.13 -1.16
CA ALA A 186 13.34 25.25 -0.50
C ALA A 186 14.61 25.62 -1.24
N SER A 187 15.40 24.66 -1.68
CA SER A 187 16.64 24.87 -2.44
C SER A 187 16.41 25.54 -3.81
N LEU A 188 15.26 25.32 -4.45
CA LEU A 188 14.90 26.01 -5.69
C LEU A 188 14.70 27.52 -5.46
N VAL A 189 14.09 27.88 -4.33
CA VAL A 189 13.86 29.28 -3.92
C VAL A 189 15.18 29.93 -3.54
N GLU A 190 15.96 29.32 -2.65
CA GLU A 190 17.27 29.83 -2.19
C GLU A 190 18.26 30.04 -3.34
N SER A 191 18.30 29.11 -4.29
CA SER A 191 19.18 29.20 -5.48
C SER A 191 18.67 30.17 -6.54
N LYS A 192 17.55 30.85 -6.29
CA LYS A 192 16.89 31.79 -7.23
C LYS A 192 16.57 31.17 -8.60
N LYS A 193 16.36 29.86 -8.64
CA LYS A 193 15.91 29.19 -9.86
C LYS A 193 14.46 29.47 -10.18
N THR A 194 13.68 29.85 -9.18
CA THR A 194 12.31 30.33 -9.32
C THR A 194 12.06 31.47 -8.32
N ASN A 195 11.25 32.46 -8.72
CA ASN A 195 10.75 33.49 -7.86
C ASN A 195 9.25 33.38 -7.61
N ASP A 196 8.64 32.32 -8.12
CA ASP A 196 7.19 32.12 -8.09
C ASP A 196 6.72 31.42 -6.81
N ILE A 197 7.65 30.85 -6.06
CA ILE A 197 7.37 30.21 -4.77
C ILE A 197 7.92 31.10 -3.66
N THR A 198 7.06 31.46 -2.74
CA THR A 198 7.38 32.18 -1.49
C THR A 198 6.89 31.34 -0.32
N ASP A 199 7.25 31.68 0.89
CA ASP A 199 6.83 30.97 2.12
C ASP A 199 5.34 30.65 2.18
#